data_3cb9cf1122075e6c7817f2a944a190b9
#
_entry.id   3cb9cf1122075e6c7817f2a944a190b9
#
_cell.length_a   1.000
_cell.length_b   1.000
_cell.length_c   1.000
_cell.angle_alpha   90.00
_cell.angle_beta   90.00
_cell.angle_gamma   90.00
#
_symmetry.space_group_name_H-M   'P 1'
#
loop_
_entity.id
_entity.type
_entity.pdbx_description
1 polymer ?
#
loop_
_entity_poly.entity_id
_entity_poly.type
_entity_poly.pdbx_seq_one_letter_code
_entity_poly.pdbx_strand_id
1 'polypeptide(L)'
;VAQREQVFKKSKEQIKQIAVAGAKLLKELAKDVKGNIRFEYSPESFHGTEVEYAVEVCNAVLDVWQPKADAKAIINIPTTVENAMPHVFASQAEYVSKNLKYRENVVLSLHPHNDRGTGVATAELGVLAGADRIEGTLFGNGERTGNMDIVTMAMNLHSHGVDSKLDFSNMQEIKDTYERLTQMEVSMRQPYAVELVFTAFSG
;
A
#
# COMPACT_ATOMS: atom_id res chain seq x y z
N VAL A 1 17.11 6.32 4.78
CA VAL A 1 18.43 6.88 5.14
C VAL A 1 18.28 8.31 5.66
N ALA A 2 17.78 9.25 4.85
CA ALA A 2 17.71 10.68 5.22
C ALA A 2 16.96 10.93 6.54
N GLN A 3 15.80 10.34 6.75
CA GLN A 3 15.06 10.50 8.01
C GLN A 3 15.86 10.00 9.22
N ARG A 4 16.48 8.82 9.09
CA ARG A 4 17.30 8.24 10.16
C ARG A 4 18.47 9.14 10.55
N GLU A 5 19.20 9.65 9.56
CA GLU A 5 20.46 10.35 9.76
C GLU A 5 20.28 11.85 10.03
N GLN A 6 19.36 12.50 9.33
CA GLN A 6 19.21 13.95 9.39
C GLN A 6 18.11 14.39 10.37
N VAL A 7 17.00 13.68 10.44
CA VAL A 7 15.85 14.04 11.29
C VAL A 7 15.99 13.43 12.68
N PHE A 8 16.02 12.11 12.76
CA PHE A 8 16.09 11.42 14.04
C PHE A 8 17.49 11.40 14.63
N LYS A 9 18.53 11.52 13.79
CA LYS A 9 19.95 11.45 14.21
C LYS A 9 20.23 10.21 15.06
N LYS A 10 19.74 9.06 14.61
CA LYS A 10 19.78 7.78 15.32
C LYS A 10 20.43 6.70 14.46
N SER A 11 21.06 5.72 15.12
CA SER A 11 21.59 4.52 14.46
C SER A 11 20.45 3.62 13.96
N LYS A 12 20.77 2.69 13.05
CA LYS A 12 19.84 1.65 12.58
C LYS A 12 19.22 0.89 13.76
N GLU A 13 20.04 0.50 14.73
CA GLU A 13 19.58 -0.23 15.92
C GLU A 13 18.61 0.62 16.76
N GLN A 14 18.90 1.89 16.98
CA GLN A 14 18.01 2.77 17.72
C GLN A 14 16.67 2.99 17.02
N ILE A 15 16.64 3.11 15.69
CA ILE A 15 15.39 3.20 14.91
C ILE A 15 14.61 1.89 15.01
N LYS A 16 15.26 0.74 14.85
CA LYS A 16 14.63 -0.57 15.04
C LYS A 16 13.98 -0.71 16.41
N GLN A 17 14.65 -0.26 17.47
CA GLN A 17 14.11 -0.30 18.84
C GLN A 17 12.86 0.59 19.01
N ILE A 18 12.74 1.71 18.29
CA ILE A 18 11.52 2.52 18.27
C ILE A 18 10.36 1.71 17.71
N ALA A 19 10.54 1.03 16.58
CA ALA A 19 9.51 0.19 15.97
C ALA A 19 9.11 -0.97 16.90
N VAL A 20 10.08 -1.64 17.51
CA VAL A 20 9.86 -2.74 18.46
C VAL A 20 9.10 -2.24 19.72
N ALA A 21 9.46 -1.07 20.23
CA ALA A 21 8.75 -0.49 21.39
C ALA A 21 7.29 -0.15 21.04
N GLY A 22 7.03 0.43 19.89
CA GLY A 22 5.69 0.70 19.38
C GLY A 22 4.87 -0.59 19.20
N ALA A 23 5.47 -1.62 18.62
CA ALA A 23 4.82 -2.93 18.45
C ALA A 23 4.44 -3.59 19.79
N LYS A 24 5.30 -3.49 20.79
CA LYS A 24 5.02 -3.98 22.15
C LYS A 24 3.88 -3.21 22.81
N LEU A 25 3.89 -1.89 22.68
CA LEU A 25 2.83 -1.03 23.24
C LEU A 25 1.48 -1.34 22.61
N LEU A 26 1.41 -1.44 21.28
CA LEU A 26 0.17 -1.80 20.57
C LEU A 26 -0.34 -3.18 21.02
N LYS A 27 0.54 -4.17 21.12
CA LYS A 27 0.18 -5.51 21.59
C LYS A 27 -0.39 -5.50 23.02
N GLU A 28 0.15 -4.65 23.89
CA GLU A 28 -0.35 -4.51 25.26
C GLU A 28 -1.73 -3.85 25.30
N LEU A 29 -1.88 -2.69 24.63
CA LEU A 29 -3.13 -1.95 24.58
C LEU A 29 -4.26 -2.73 23.91
N ALA A 30 -3.94 -3.57 22.93
CA ALA A 30 -4.92 -4.39 22.22
C ALA A 30 -5.59 -5.44 23.10
N LYS A 31 -5.02 -5.82 24.26
CA LYS A 31 -5.61 -6.80 25.16
C LYS A 31 -6.95 -6.37 25.74
N ASP A 32 -7.13 -5.06 25.92
CA ASP A 32 -8.32 -4.49 26.52
C ASP A 32 -9.39 -4.08 25.50
N VAL A 33 -9.08 -4.22 24.20
CA VAL A 33 -10.00 -3.84 23.13
C VAL A 33 -10.90 -5.02 22.76
N LYS A 34 -12.21 -4.79 22.77
CA LYS A 34 -13.18 -5.79 22.31
C LYS A 34 -13.29 -5.78 20.79
N GLY A 35 -13.26 -6.96 20.17
CA GLY A 35 -13.43 -7.15 18.73
C GLY A 35 -12.18 -7.72 18.05
N ASN A 36 -12.25 -7.83 16.76
CA ASN A 36 -11.14 -8.34 15.95
C ASN A 36 -10.16 -7.22 15.66
N ILE A 37 -8.95 -7.32 16.19
CA ILE A 37 -7.85 -6.40 15.91
C ILE A 37 -6.88 -7.09 14.97
N ARG A 38 -6.42 -6.34 13.96
CA ARG A 38 -5.34 -6.74 13.10
C ARG A 38 -4.24 -5.70 13.17
N PHE A 39 -3.02 -6.13 13.46
CA PHE A 39 -1.87 -5.25 13.50
C PHE A 39 -1.33 -4.98 12.11
N GLU A 40 -0.99 -3.73 11.85
CA GLU A 40 -0.31 -3.29 10.64
C GLU A 40 0.94 -2.50 11.00
N TYR A 41 2.03 -2.75 10.29
CA TYR A 41 3.26 -1.98 10.38
C TYR A 41 3.67 -1.49 8.98
N SER A 42 3.89 -0.19 8.86
CA SER A 42 4.35 0.47 7.64
C SER A 42 5.75 1.05 7.87
N PRO A 43 6.81 0.49 7.25
CA PRO A 43 8.14 1.09 7.30
C PRO A 43 8.18 2.33 6.38
N GLU A 44 7.80 3.50 6.91
CA GLU A 44 7.80 4.75 6.18
C GLU A 44 9.16 5.06 5.55
N SER A 45 9.15 5.74 4.40
CA SER A 45 10.32 5.94 3.56
C SER A 45 10.99 4.63 3.11
N PHE A 46 10.20 3.55 2.96
CA PHE A 46 10.69 2.25 2.50
C PHE A 46 11.52 2.38 1.21
N HIS A 47 11.02 3.13 0.24
CA HIS A 47 11.65 3.31 -1.07
C HIS A 47 13.02 4.02 -1.02
N GLY A 48 13.29 4.79 0.02
CA GLY A 48 14.57 5.46 0.29
C GLY A 48 15.42 4.77 1.37
N THR A 49 15.10 3.51 1.69
CA THR A 49 15.74 2.71 2.73
C THR A 49 16.39 1.47 2.10
N GLU A 50 17.47 1.01 2.70
CA GLU A 50 18.09 -0.27 2.32
C GLU A 50 17.08 -1.40 2.56
N VAL A 51 16.77 -2.18 1.53
CA VAL A 51 15.68 -3.17 1.59
C VAL A 51 15.95 -4.25 2.65
N GLU A 52 17.20 -4.65 2.83
CA GLU A 52 17.61 -5.62 3.85
C GLU A 52 17.35 -5.09 5.27
N TYR A 53 17.61 -3.80 5.49
CA TYR A 53 17.36 -3.16 6.77
C TYR A 53 15.84 -2.99 7.01
N ALA A 54 15.07 -2.65 5.98
CA ALA A 54 13.62 -2.60 6.10
C ALA A 54 13.04 -3.97 6.50
N VAL A 55 13.50 -5.05 5.87
CA VAL A 55 13.12 -6.43 6.25
C VAL A 55 13.55 -6.76 7.68
N GLU A 56 14.76 -6.37 8.10
CA GLU A 56 15.22 -6.56 9.48
C GLU A 56 14.26 -5.92 10.50
N VAL A 57 13.85 -4.67 10.25
CA VAL A 57 12.91 -3.96 11.14
C VAL A 57 11.53 -4.62 11.13
N CYS A 58 10.99 -4.95 9.95
CA CYS A 58 9.72 -5.68 9.84
C CYS A 58 9.75 -7.00 10.59
N ASN A 59 10.81 -7.77 10.45
CA ASN A 59 10.98 -9.04 11.15
C ASN A 59 11.08 -8.87 12.67
N ALA A 60 11.71 -7.81 13.15
CA ALA A 60 11.77 -7.49 14.58
C ALA A 60 10.38 -7.13 15.15
N VAL A 61 9.54 -6.43 14.39
CA VAL A 61 8.15 -6.16 14.73
C VAL A 61 7.32 -7.44 14.73
N LEU A 62 7.47 -8.28 13.70
CA LEU A 62 6.76 -9.55 13.59
C LEU A 62 7.13 -10.53 14.71
N ASP A 63 8.38 -10.53 15.16
CA ASP A 63 8.83 -11.31 16.32
C ASP A 63 8.12 -10.89 17.63
N VAL A 64 7.70 -9.63 17.76
CA VAL A 64 6.86 -9.16 18.87
C VAL A 64 5.43 -9.66 18.75
N TRP A 65 4.84 -9.55 17.56
CA TRP A 65 3.44 -9.86 17.33
C TRP A 65 3.17 -11.35 17.20
N GLN A 66 4.11 -12.12 16.60
CA GLN A 66 4.02 -13.56 16.36
C GLN A 66 2.71 -13.94 15.65
N PRO A 67 2.48 -13.44 14.43
CA PRO A 67 1.23 -13.65 13.71
C PRO A 67 0.96 -15.14 13.48
N LYS A 68 -0.33 -15.50 13.45
CA LYS A 68 -0.83 -16.86 13.23
C LYS A 68 -1.86 -16.86 12.10
N ALA A 69 -2.26 -18.04 11.65
CA ALA A 69 -3.19 -18.21 10.53
C ALA A 69 -4.55 -17.52 10.79
N ASP A 70 -5.02 -17.55 12.03
CA ASP A 70 -6.28 -16.93 12.50
C ASP A 70 -6.10 -15.45 12.94
N ALA A 71 -4.85 -14.98 13.05
CA ALA A 71 -4.49 -13.63 13.48
C ALA A 71 -3.31 -13.10 12.66
N LYS A 72 -3.51 -12.96 11.35
CA LYS A 72 -2.48 -12.44 10.44
C LYS A 72 -2.16 -10.99 10.74
N ALA A 73 -0.85 -10.65 10.68
CA ALA A 73 -0.40 -9.27 10.65
C ALA A 73 -0.29 -8.73 9.22
N ILE A 74 -0.23 -7.42 9.09
CA ILE A 74 -0.01 -6.74 7.82
C ILE A 74 1.35 -6.05 7.87
N ILE A 75 2.17 -6.25 6.85
CA ILE A 75 3.34 -5.42 6.55
C ILE A 75 3.00 -4.64 5.29
N ASN A 76 2.94 -3.32 5.42
CA ASN A 76 2.52 -2.42 4.34
C ASN A 76 3.70 -1.58 3.88
N ILE A 77 4.24 -1.85 2.70
CA ILE A 77 5.40 -1.15 2.15
C ILE A 77 4.97 -0.02 1.21
N PRO A 78 5.29 1.26 1.57
CA PRO A 78 4.90 2.39 0.77
C PRO A 78 5.97 2.82 -0.23
N THR A 79 5.55 3.36 -1.37
CA THR A 79 6.37 4.34 -2.08
C THR A 79 6.05 5.71 -1.53
N THR A 80 6.63 6.08 -0.40
CA THR A 80 6.36 7.35 0.31
C THR A 80 6.51 8.56 -0.62
N VAL A 81 7.51 8.52 -1.49
CA VAL A 81 7.63 9.33 -2.70
C VAL A 81 8.03 8.39 -3.84
N GLU A 82 7.31 8.40 -4.93
CA GLU A 82 7.60 7.56 -6.09
C GLU A 82 8.86 8.03 -6.81
N ASN A 83 10.02 7.52 -6.41
CA ASN A 83 11.35 7.97 -6.88
C ASN A 83 12.06 6.98 -7.79
N ALA A 84 11.46 5.84 -8.09
CA ALA A 84 12.02 4.81 -8.97
C ALA A 84 10.98 4.28 -9.96
N MET A 85 11.44 3.48 -10.92
CA MET A 85 10.55 2.84 -11.89
C MET A 85 9.76 1.69 -11.23
N PRO A 86 8.54 1.36 -11.72
CA PRO A 86 7.68 0.35 -11.12
C PRO A 86 8.33 -1.02 -10.90
N HIS A 87 9.14 -1.50 -11.85
CA HIS A 87 9.84 -2.78 -11.73
C HIS A 87 10.89 -2.81 -10.61
N VAL A 88 11.47 -1.65 -10.26
CA VAL A 88 12.43 -1.56 -9.13
C VAL A 88 11.69 -1.83 -7.83
N PHE A 89 10.54 -1.18 -7.64
CA PHE A 89 9.71 -1.42 -6.46
C PHE A 89 9.18 -2.86 -6.42
N ALA A 90 8.77 -3.41 -7.57
CA ALA A 90 8.34 -4.81 -7.66
C ALA A 90 9.46 -5.78 -7.23
N SER A 91 10.70 -5.54 -7.66
CA SER A 91 11.84 -6.34 -7.21
C SER A 91 12.09 -6.22 -5.70
N GLN A 92 11.89 -5.03 -5.13
CA GLN A 92 11.97 -4.83 -3.67
C GLN A 92 10.83 -5.57 -2.94
N ALA A 93 9.60 -5.52 -3.48
CA ALA A 93 8.46 -6.25 -2.93
C ALA A 93 8.68 -7.77 -2.96
N GLU A 94 9.24 -8.30 -4.05
CA GLU A 94 9.61 -9.70 -4.15
C GLU A 94 10.66 -10.09 -3.10
N TYR A 95 11.69 -9.25 -2.92
CA TYR A 95 12.70 -9.46 -1.89
C TYR A 95 12.09 -9.48 -0.49
N VAL A 96 11.23 -8.51 -0.18
CA VAL A 96 10.50 -8.46 1.10
C VAL A 96 9.66 -9.72 1.28
N SER A 97 8.86 -10.11 0.27
CA SER A 97 8.03 -11.31 0.32
C SER A 97 8.82 -12.57 0.64
N LYS A 98 10.03 -12.71 0.06
CA LYS A 98 10.89 -13.89 0.26
C LYS A 98 11.63 -13.92 1.60
N ASN A 99 11.80 -12.76 2.26
CA ASN A 99 12.64 -12.63 3.44
C ASN A 99 11.89 -12.26 4.73
N LEU A 100 10.55 -12.05 4.66
CA LEU A 100 9.73 -11.87 5.85
C LEU A 100 9.60 -13.18 6.63
N LYS A 101 9.82 -13.09 7.95
CA LYS A 101 9.43 -14.16 8.88
C LYS A 101 7.91 -14.32 8.89
N TYR A 102 7.43 -15.50 9.20
CA TYR A 102 6.00 -15.81 9.29
C TYR A 102 5.23 -15.47 8.01
N ARG A 103 5.85 -15.56 6.83
CA ARG A 103 5.29 -15.07 5.56
C ARG A 103 3.86 -15.57 5.29
N GLU A 104 3.56 -16.82 5.61
CA GLU A 104 2.23 -17.43 5.47
C GLU A 104 1.16 -16.80 6.38
N ASN A 105 1.59 -16.16 7.46
CA ASN A 105 0.75 -15.47 8.45
C ASN A 105 0.85 -13.93 8.33
N VAL A 106 1.48 -13.43 7.26
CA VAL A 106 1.61 -12.00 6.97
C VAL A 106 0.89 -11.68 5.68
N VAL A 107 0.09 -10.62 5.69
CA VAL A 107 -0.42 -9.97 4.49
C VAL A 107 0.61 -8.92 4.06
N LEU A 108 1.30 -9.16 2.94
CA LEU A 108 2.15 -8.15 2.34
C LEU A 108 1.29 -7.18 1.55
N SER A 109 1.22 -5.96 2.02
CA SER A 109 0.45 -4.87 1.43
C SER A 109 1.36 -3.85 0.76
N LEU A 110 0.87 -3.24 -0.31
CA LEU A 110 1.56 -2.16 -1.02
C LEU A 110 0.75 -0.87 -0.92
N HIS A 111 1.45 0.26 -0.73
CA HIS A 111 0.85 1.60 -0.65
C HIS A 111 1.56 2.54 -1.65
N PRO A 112 1.28 2.44 -2.95
CA PRO A 112 1.94 3.28 -3.95
C PRO A 112 1.36 4.69 -3.98
N HIS A 113 2.25 5.70 -4.00
CA HIS A 113 1.93 7.06 -4.43
C HIS A 113 2.08 7.20 -5.94
N ASN A 114 1.76 8.36 -6.49
CA ASN A 114 1.66 8.60 -7.94
C ASN A 114 2.50 9.80 -8.41
N ASP A 115 3.64 10.07 -7.75
CA ASP A 115 4.49 11.24 -8.06
C ASP A 115 5.04 11.23 -9.49
N ARG A 116 5.21 10.06 -10.08
CA ARG A 116 5.68 9.87 -11.46
C ARG A 116 4.56 9.54 -12.45
N GLY A 117 3.30 9.45 -11.98
CA GLY A 117 2.18 8.98 -12.79
C GLY A 117 2.20 7.46 -13.06
N THR A 118 2.94 6.68 -12.27
CA THR A 118 3.10 5.23 -12.47
C THR A 118 2.55 4.39 -11.31
N GLY A 119 1.77 4.99 -10.41
CA GLY A 119 1.27 4.32 -9.20
C GLY A 119 0.49 3.04 -9.47
N VAL A 120 -0.39 3.02 -10.49
CA VAL A 120 -1.13 1.80 -10.89
C VAL A 120 -0.17 0.74 -11.42
N ALA A 121 0.74 1.09 -12.32
CA ALA A 121 1.74 0.14 -12.84
C ALA A 121 2.64 -0.43 -11.72
N THR A 122 2.98 0.40 -10.74
CA THR A 122 3.73 -0.02 -9.55
C THR A 122 2.95 -1.05 -8.74
N ALA A 123 1.63 -0.84 -8.56
CA ALA A 123 0.75 -1.78 -7.89
C ALA A 123 0.62 -3.11 -8.65
N GLU A 124 0.36 -3.07 -9.96
CA GLU A 124 0.22 -4.26 -10.81
C GLU A 124 1.48 -5.14 -10.77
N LEU A 125 2.65 -4.53 -10.98
CA LEU A 125 3.92 -5.27 -10.92
C LEU A 125 4.21 -5.79 -9.50
N GLY A 126 3.82 -5.05 -8.47
CA GLY A 126 3.97 -5.49 -7.09
C GLY A 126 3.11 -6.71 -6.74
N VAL A 127 1.87 -6.81 -7.28
CA VAL A 127 1.04 -8.02 -7.16
C VAL A 127 1.71 -9.20 -7.85
N LEU A 128 2.21 -9.02 -9.06
CA LEU A 128 2.95 -10.06 -9.77
C LEU A 128 4.22 -10.50 -9.01
N ALA A 129 4.81 -9.60 -8.23
CA ALA A 129 5.97 -9.87 -7.38
C ALA A 129 5.62 -10.56 -6.05
N GLY A 130 4.35 -10.84 -5.77
CA GLY A 130 3.92 -11.62 -4.62
C GLY A 130 3.30 -10.83 -3.47
N ALA A 131 2.82 -9.60 -3.69
CA ALA A 131 1.99 -8.90 -2.73
C ALA A 131 0.59 -9.50 -2.65
N ASP A 132 0.00 -9.46 -1.45
CA ASP A 132 -1.32 -10.04 -1.17
C ASP A 132 -2.43 -8.97 -1.17
N ARG A 133 -2.09 -7.70 -0.94
CA ARG A 133 -3.02 -6.59 -0.79
C ARG A 133 -2.43 -5.31 -1.39
N ILE A 134 -3.31 -4.45 -1.88
CA ILE A 134 -2.96 -3.10 -2.32
C ILE A 134 -3.83 -2.08 -1.62
N GLU A 135 -3.25 -0.96 -1.28
CA GLU A 135 -3.94 0.24 -0.80
C GLU A 135 -3.89 1.33 -1.86
N GLY A 136 -4.95 2.09 -1.93
CA GLY A 136 -5.06 3.23 -2.81
C GLY A 136 -6.26 4.08 -2.43
N THR A 137 -6.58 5.04 -3.29
CA THR A 137 -7.68 5.97 -3.05
C THR A 137 -8.60 6.04 -4.26
N LEU A 138 -9.85 6.44 -4.05
CA LEU A 138 -10.79 6.67 -5.15
C LEU A 138 -10.24 7.79 -6.04
N PHE A 139 -10.15 7.48 -7.34
CA PHE A 139 -9.66 8.38 -8.39
C PHE A 139 -8.25 8.94 -8.13
N GLY A 140 -7.47 8.25 -7.29
CA GLY A 140 -6.10 8.63 -6.96
C GLY A 140 -5.98 9.84 -6.03
N ASN A 141 -7.06 10.29 -5.39
CA ASN A 141 -6.99 11.43 -4.48
C ASN A 141 -6.07 11.17 -3.28
N GLY A 142 -5.11 12.04 -3.04
CA GLY A 142 -4.14 11.85 -1.96
C GLY A 142 -3.10 12.96 -1.90
N GLU A 143 -2.03 12.70 -1.18
CA GLU A 143 -0.94 13.66 -1.03
C GLU A 143 -0.26 13.99 -2.37
N ARG A 144 0.17 15.22 -2.54
CA ARG A 144 0.91 15.73 -3.71
C ARG A 144 0.16 15.50 -5.03
N THR A 145 0.64 14.58 -5.86
CA THR A 145 0.01 14.18 -7.14
C THR A 145 -0.95 13.00 -7.00
N GLY A 146 -1.17 12.55 -5.77
CA GLY A 146 -2.09 11.49 -5.42
C GLY A 146 -1.46 10.16 -5.07
N ASN A 147 -2.34 9.21 -4.78
CA ASN A 147 -2.04 7.80 -4.54
C ASN A 147 -2.36 6.96 -5.78
N MET A 148 -2.07 5.68 -5.72
CA MET A 148 -2.56 4.72 -6.69
C MET A 148 -4.09 4.76 -6.73
N ASP A 149 -4.66 4.90 -7.93
CA ASP A 149 -6.11 4.92 -8.13
C ASP A 149 -6.69 3.50 -8.05
N ILE A 150 -7.48 3.24 -7.01
CA ILE A 150 -8.10 1.92 -6.80
C ILE A 150 -9.17 1.60 -7.83
N VAL A 151 -9.81 2.59 -8.44
CA VAL A 151 -10.79 2.36 -9.52
C VAL A 151 -10.07 1.77 -10.72
N THR A 152 -9.03 2.45 -11.20
CA THR A 152 -8.23 1.98 -12.33
C THR A 152 -7.62 0.61 -12.04
N MET A 153 -7.05 0.41 -10.86
CA MET A 153 -6.45 -0.88 -10.47
C MET A 153 -7.47 -2.02 -10.46
N ALA A 154 -8.63 -1.80 -9.86
CA ALA A 154 -9.68 -2.81 -9.79
C ALA A 154 -10.24 -3.17 -11.18
N MET A 155 -10.43 -2.17 -12.04
CA MET A 155 -10.91 -2.40 -13.41
C MET A 155 -9.85 -3.10 -14.26
N ASN A 156 -8.57 -2.79 -14.08
CA ASN A 156 -7.48 -3.52 -14.73
C ASN A 156 -7.47 -5.00 -14.30
N LEU A 157 -7.59 -5.28 -12.99
CA LEU A 157 -7.72 -6.66 -12.49
C LEU A 157 -8.93 -7.38 -13.10
N HIS A 158 -10.08 -6.71 -13.14
CA HIS A 158 -11.31 -7.26 -13.74
C HIS A 158 -11.11 -7.60 -15.22
N SER A 159 -10.41 -6.76 -15.98
CA SER A 159 -10.10 -7.02 -17.41
C SER A 159 -9.24 -8.27 -17.62
N HIS A 160 -8.51 -8.69 -16.60
CA HIS A 160 -7.73 -9.93 -16.57
C HIS A 160 -8.46 -11.10 -15.89
N GLY A 161 -9.74 -10.95 -15.56
CA GLY A 161 -10.55 -11.99 -14.92
C GLY A 161 -10.26 -12.16 -13.43
N VAL A 162 -9.62 -11.18 -12.79
CA VAL A 162 -9.31 -11.19 -11.35
C VAL A 162 -10.33 -10.35 -10.60
N ASP A 163 -11.01 -10.96 -9.64
CA ASP A 163 -11.98 -10.28 -8.77
C ASP A 163 -11.26 -9.45 -7.69
N SER A 164 -11.37 -8.12 -7.80
CA SER A 164 -10.79 -7.17 -6.83
C SER A 164 -11.52 -7.14 -5.48
N LYS A 165 -12.71 -7.77 -5.37
CA LYS A 165 -13.64 -7.67 -4.24
C LYS A 165 -14.22 -6.27 -4.01
N LEU A 166 -14.12 -5.40 -5.02
CA LEU A 166 -14.72 -4.07 -5.02
C LEU A 166 -15.85 -4.02 -6.05
N ASP A 167 -16.94 -3.37 -5.69
CA ASP A 167 -18.08 -3.18 -6.58
C ASP A 167 -18.07 -1.77 -7.17
N PHE A 168 -17.79 -1.68 -8.47
CA PHE A 168 -17.83 -0.46 -9.26
C PHE A 168 -18.94 -0.50 -10.32
N SER A 169 -19.95 -1.34 -10.15
CA SER A 169 -21.08 -1.49 -11.11
C SER A 169 -21.87 -0.21 -11.31
N ASN A 170 -21.94 0.67 -10.31
CA ASN A 170 -22.55 2.00 -10.41
C ASN A 170 -21.47 3.10 -10.30
N MET A 171 -20.62 3.19 -11.31
CA MET A 171 -19.50 4.15 -11.34
C MET A 171 -19.95 5.61 -11.22
N GLN A 172 -21.11 5.94 -11.82
CA GLN A 172 -21.63 7.32 -11.75
C GLN A 172 -21.99 7.73 -10.32
N GLU A 173 -22.65 6.87 -9.56
CA GLU A 173 -22.97 7.15 -8.15
C GLU A 173 -21.71 7.30 -7.29
N ILE A 174 -20.68 6.49 -7.55
CA ILE A 174 -19.40 6.57 -6.85
C ILE A 174 -18.72 7.90 -7.15
N LYS A 175 -18.70 8.31 -8.41
CA LYS A 175 -18.15 9.60 -8.85
C LYS A 175 -18.89 10.77 -8.19
N ASP A 176 -20.22 10.80 -8.31
CA ASP A 176 -21.05 11.88 -7.76
C ASP A 176 -20.90 11.98 -6.24
N THR A 177 -20.80 10.84 -5.56
CA THR A 177 -20.57 10.80 -4.11
C THR A 177 -19.19 11.33 -3.76
N TYR A 178 -18.17 10.92 -4.49
CA TYR A 178 -16.81 11.42 -4.32
C TYR A 178 -16.74 12.95 -4.49
N GLU A 179 -17.25 13.47 -5.62
CA GLU A 179 -17.24 14.90 -5.91
C GLU A 179 -18.01 15.72 -4.88
N ARG A 180 -19.16 15.22 -4.45
CA ARG A 180 -19.97 15.87 -3.40
C ARG A 180 -19.28 15.92 -2.05
N LEU A 181 -18.57 14.86 -1.64
CA LEU A 181 -17.94 14.78 -0.33
C LEU A 181 -16.59 15.48 -0.29
N THR A 182 -15.80 15.39 -1.35
CA THR A 182 -14.45 15.96 -1.40
C THR A 182 -14.42 17.38 -1.94
N GLN A 183 -15.47 17.82 -2.65
CA GLN A 183 -15.52 19.07 -3.42
C GLN A 183 -14.42 19.14 -4.50
N MET A 184 -13.97 17.96 -4.99
CA MET A 184 -12.96 17.84 -6.04
C MET A 184 -13.60 17.13 -7.25
N GLU A 185 -13.41 17.71 -8.43
CA GLU A 185 -13.90 17.11 -9.66
C GLU A 185 -13.01 15.92 -10.07
N VAL A 186 -13.66 14.85 -10.57
CA VAL A 186 -12.97 13.76 -11.24
C VAL A 186 -12.57 14.20 -12.64
N SER A 187 -11.31 14.00 -13.01
CA SER A 187 -10.80 14.39 -14.33
C SER A 187 -11.68 13.84 -15.46
N MET A 188 -12.00 14.67 -16.44
CA MET A 188 -12.73 14.25 -17.65
C MET A 188 -12.01 13.16 -18.46
N ARG A 189 -10.75 12.88 -18.15
CA ARG A 189 -9.91 11.84 -18.78
C ARG A 189 -9.58 10.69 -17.83
N GLN A 190 -10.33 10.59 -16.72
CA GLN A 190 -10.13 9.50 -15.74
C GLN A 190 -10.44 8.16 -16.39
N PRO A 191 -9.54 7.18 -16.35
CA PRO A 191 -9.81 5.84 -16.85
C PRO A 191 -11.07 5.24 -16.22
N TYR A 192 -11.90 4.60 -17.04
CA TYR A 192 -13.13 3.88 -16.66
C TYR A 192 -14.27 4.71 -16.04
N ALA A 193 -14.04 5.94 -15.59
CA ALA A 193 -14.96 6.65 -14.71
C ALA A 193 -15.76 7.77 -15.39
N VAL A 194 -15.55 8.02 -16.68
CA VAL A 194 -16.16 9.17 -17.38
C VAL A 194 -16.72 8.80 -18.74
N GLU A 195 -17.71 9.57 -19.19
CA GLU A 195 -18.40 9.35 -20.47
C GLU A 195 -17.46 9.36 -21.69
N LEU A 196 -16.42 10.18 -21.66
CA LEU A 196 -15.44 10.25 -22.75
C LEU A 196 -14.71 8.93 -23.04
N VAL A 197 -14.64 8.03 -22.07
CA VAL A 197 -14.05 6.69 -22.25
C VAL A 197 -14.84 5.88 -23.28
N PHE A 198 -16.14 6.12 -23.41
CA PHE A 198 -17.03 5.38 -24.30
C PHE A 198 -17.23 6.05 -25.67
N THR A 199 -16.72 7.26 -25.88
CA THR A 199 -16.96 8.03 -27.12
C THR A 199 -16.15 7.56 -28.34
N ALA A 200 -15.10 6.78 -28.11
CA ALA A 200 -14.22 6.27 -29.17
C ALA A 200 -14.67 4.93 -29.79
N PHE A 201 -15.74 4.33 -29.28
CA PHE A 201 -16.24 3.02 -29.74
C PHE A 201 -17.37 3.13 -30.78
N SER A 202 -17.69 4.33 -31.24
CA SER A 202 -18.68 4.59 -32.28
C SER A 202 -18.05 4.77 -33.64
N GLY A 203 -17.19 3.87 -34.04
CA GLY A 203 -16.62 3.85 -35.39
C GLY A 203 -16.92 2.54 -36.09
#